data_990d3c1f0fefd491a975acf0525c9b3d
#
_entry.id   990d3c1f0fefd491a975acf0525c9b3d
#
_cell.length_a   1.000
_cell.length_b   1.000
_cell.length_c   1.000
_cell.angle_alpha   90.00
_cell.angle_beta   90.00
_cell.angle_gamma   90.00
#
_symmetry.space_group_name_H-M   'P 1'
#
loop_
_entity.id
_entity.type
_entity.pdbx_description
1 polymer ?
#
loop_
_entity_poly.entity_id
_entity_poly.type
_entity_poly.pdbx_seq_one_letter_code
_entity_poly.pdbx_strand_id
1 'polypeptide(L)'
;MKKGINHLHQKQFNRGLIFQKIVTNEETSRPELARRSGLTKMTLSNIITEFIDQGYVQEKPGAQGAARNVAQSLTLSPDAPKIAGVLFQVKYIAAVLCDFQMHTIRKVRVELPEFDEETLVSAAIRAVEEAIGDEEKVAGIGISSVGPLDLKHGMILNPPGFHGVHDVPIVKHFQQHFRLPVFLGHHHDNMAMAEKYYGVGKKYHDFLFFNTDGVNLSIITGNELHSNFSGFPSEFGHLSIDYNGIQCDCGNRGCLGSYFDLAGASQDEADMQRLLKMMTTVFAGVCNLLNPQAIIIGDDPHFFTDSNLWQFERELNQTIILRPYRHIDIHHAHRTEDLEQVSGVVCLITEVFKGNLLF
;
A
#
# COMPACT_ATOMS: atom_id res chain seq x y z
N MET A 1 -1.48 -20.97 -14.12
CA MET A 1 -2.70 -21.36 -14.89
C MET A 1 -3.80 -20.35 -14.63
N LYS A 2 -4.33 -19.68 -15.65
CA LYS A 2 -5.52 -18.83 -15.50
C LYS A 2 -6.72 -19.71 -15.11
N LYS A 3 -7.28 -19.52 -13.91
CA LYS A 3 -8.54 -20.17 -13.53
C LYS A 3 -9.70 -19.50 -14.26
N GLY A 4 -10.69 -20.28 -14.72
CA GLY A 4 -11.92 -19.75 -15.30
C GLY A 4 -12.66 -18.89 -14.27
N ILE A 5 -13.20 -17.74 -14.70
CA ILE A 5 -14.01 -16.86 -13.86
C ILE A 5 -15.42 -17.45 -13.82
N ASN A 6 -15.88 -17.90 -12.67
CA ASN A 6 -17.25 -18.33 -12.49
C ASN A 6 -18.16 -17.13 -12.10
N HIS A 7 -19.47 -17.31 -12.14
CA HIS A 7 -20.43 -16.26 -11.80
C HIS A 7 -20.25 -15.66 -10.40
N LEU A 8 -19.81 -16.46 -9.45
CA LEU A 8 -19.57 -16.01 -8.07
C LEU A 8 -18.37 -15.06 -8.01
N HIS A 9 -17.25 -15.43 -8.61
CA HIS A 9 -16.07 -14.56 -8.68
C HIS A 9 -16.36 -13.25 -9.41
N GLN A 10 -17.14 -13.29 -10.50
CA GLN A 10 -17.53 -12.09 -11.22
C GLN A 10 -18.40 -11.17 -10.35
N LYS A 11 -19.34 -11.75 -9.57
CA LYS A 11 -20.17 -10.98 -8.64
C LYS A 11 -19.30 -10.32 -7.56
N GLN A 12 -18.39 -11.08 -6.96
CA GLN A 12 -17.47 -10.59 -5.92
C GLN A 12 -16.56 -9.48 -6.45
N PHE A 13 -15.95 -9.68 -7.61
CA PHE A 13 -15.13 -8.66 -8.27
C PHE A 13 -15.91 -7.36 -8.53
N ASN A 14 -17.12 -7.46 -9.08
CA ASN A 14 -17.96 -6.28 -9.34
C ASN A 14 -18.33 -5.54 -8.05
N ARG A 15 -18.61 -6.26 -6.95
CA ARG A 15 -18.86 -5.66 -5.63
C ARG A 15 -17.62 -4.91 -5.13
N GLY A 16 -16.45 -5.53 -5.17
CA GLY A 16 -15.19 -4.90 -4.79
C GLY A 16 -14.93 -3.62 -5.57
N LEU A 17 -15.07 -3.69 -6.91
CA LEU A 17 -14.91 -2.54 -7.79
C LEU A 17 -15.87 -1.38 -7.47
N ILE A 18 -17.15 -1.68 -7.23
CA ILE A 18 -18.14 -0.63 -6.90
C ILE A 18 -17.86 -0.06 -5.52
N PHE A 19 -17.56 -0.90 -4.54
CA PHE A 19 -17.20 -0.44 -3.20
C PHE A 19 -15.97 0.46 -3.23
N GLN A 20 -14.90 0.04 -3.91
CA GLN A 20 -13.71 0.87 -4.12
C GLN A 20 -14.07 2.26 -4.67
N LYS A 21 -14.88 2.30 -5.76
CA LYS A 21 -15.27 3.56 -6.38
C LYS A 21 -16.09 4.48 -5.47
N ILE A 22 -16.84 3.93 -4.54
CA ILE A 22 -17.59 4.72 -3.54
C ILE A 22 -16.63 5.26 -2.48
N VAL A 23 -15.77 4.41 -1.90
CA VAL A 23 -14.93 4.78 -0.75
C VAL A 23 -13.76 5.69 -1.12
N THR A 24 -13.17 5.50 -2.31
CA THR A 24 -12.02 6.30 -2.77
C THR A 24 -12.39 7.63 -3.39
N ASN A 25 -13.68 7.93 -3.52
CA ASN A 25 -14.18 9.23 -3.96
C ASN A 25 -15.00 9.86 -2.82
N GLU A 26 -14.92 11.18 -2.70
CA GLU A 26 -15.67 11.88 -1.66
C GLU A 26 -17.17 11.78 -1.88
N GLU A 27 -17.61 11.93 -3.13
CA GLU A 27 -18.99 11.78 -3.54
C GLU A 27 -19.10 11.13 -4.91
N THR A 28 -20.08 10.25 -5.08
CA THR A 28 -20.40 9.64 -6.36
C THR A 28 -21.89 9.38 -6.45
N SER A 29 -22.40 9.12 -7.66
CA SER A 29 -23.81 8.83 -7.90
C SER A 29 -24.00 7.54 -8.71
N ARG A 30 -25.19 6.94 -8.61
CA ARG A 30 -25.52 5.73 -9.40
C ARG A 30 -25.29 5.91 -10.90
N PRO A 31 -25.68 7.03 -11.57
CA PRO A 31 -25.38 7.25 -12.98
C PRO A 31 -23.88 7.31 -13.28
N GLU A 32 -23.12 7.99 -12.42
CA GLU A 32 -21.67 8.11 -12.57
C GLU A 32 -20.97 6.76 -12.42
N LEU A 33 -21.35 5.99 -11.40
CA LEU A 33 -20.83 4.64 -11.17
C LEU A 33 -21.14 3.71 -12.35
N ALA A 34 -22.36 3.76 -12.91
CA ALA A 34 -22.70 2.97 -14.07
C ALA A 34 -21.81 3.31 -15.28
N ARG A 35 -21.60 4.60 -15.53
CA ARG A 35 -20.74 5.07 -16.61
C ARG A 35 -19.29 4.63 -16.45
N ARG A 36 -18.75 4.71 -15.21
CA ARG A 36 -17.35 4.40 -14.91
C ARG A 36 -17.05 2.91 -14.77
N SER A 37 -18.03 2.11 -14.35
CA SER A 37 -17.84 0.65 -14.16
C SER A 37 -18.17 -0.18 -15.40
N GLY A 38 -18.93 0.36 -16.34
CA GLY A 38 -19.45 -0.39 -17.48
C GLY A 38 -20.54 -1.43 -17.11
N LEU A 39 -20.98 -1.46 -15.85
CA LEU A 39 -22.04 -2.36 -15.39
C LEU A 39 -23.43 -1.88 -15.83
N THR A 40 -24.36 -2.82 -16.02
CA THR A 40 -25.76 -2.46 -16.28
C THR A 40 -26.36 -1.74 -15.07
N LYS A 41 -27.32 -0.84 -15.32
CA LYS A 41 -28.01 -0.11 -14.24
C LYS A 41 -28.64 -1.06 -13.20
N MET A 42 -29.17 -2.19 -13.66
CA MET A 42 -29.78 -3.20 -12.78
C MET A 42 -28.74 -3.88 -11.87
N THR A 43 -27.62 -4.34 -12.46
CA THR A 43 -26.53 -4.96 -11.68
C THR A 43 -25.98 -3.98 -10.62
N LEU A 44 -25.73 -2.74 -11.04
CA LEU A 44 -25.25 -1.69 -10.14
C LEU A 44 -26.26 -1.41 -9.02
N SER A 45 -27.56 -1.26 -9.35
CA SER A 45 -28.59 -0.99 -8.36
C SER A 45 -28.67 -2.09 -7.31
N ASN A 46 -28.58 -3.35 -7.72
CA ASN A 46 -28.60 -4.49 -6.79
C ASN A 46 -27.40 -4.45 -5.83
N ILE A 47 -26.18 -4.18 -6.36
CA ILE A 47 -24.97 -4.08 -5.53
C ILE A 47 -25.09 -2.93 -4.52
N ILE A 48 -25.54 -1.75 -4.94
CA ILE A 48 -25.67 -0.59 -4.06
C ILE A 48 -26.74 -0.85 -2.99
N THR A 49 -27.89 -1.42 -3.35
CA THR A 49 -28.93 -1.77 -2.39
C THR A 49 -28.39 -2.74 -1.35
N GLU A 50 -27.65 -3.78 -1.78
CA GLU A 50 -27.00 -4.71 -0.86
C GLU A 50 -26.04 -4.01 0.12
N PHE A 51 -25.23 -3.03 -0.33
CA PHE A 51 -24.34 -2.27 0.54
C PHE A 51 -25.10 -1.34 1.51
N ILE A 52 -26.23 -0.78 1.10
CA ILE A 52 -27.06 0.05 1.96
C ILE A 52 -27.73 -0.82 3.03
N ASP A 53 -28.32 -1.95 2.65
CA ASP A 53 -29.00 -2.88 3.57
C ASP A 53 -28.02 -3.45 4.62
N GLN A 54 -26.75 -3.61 4.24
CA GLN A 54 -25.67 -4.07 5.13
C GLN A 54 -25.03 -2.94 5.94
N GLY A 55 -25.42 -1.68 5.73
CA GLY A 55 -24.89 -0.53 6.45
C GLY A 55 -23.52 -0.03 6.04
N TYR A 56 -22.98 -0.46 4.87
CA TYR A 56 -21.70 0.02 4.37
C TYR A 56 -21.76 1.37 3.67
N VAL A 57 -22.86 1.63 2.98
CA VAL A 57 -23.07 2.82 2.14
C VAL A 57 -24.36 3.49 2.53
N GLN A 58 -24.39 4.80 2.45
CA GLN A 58 -25.60 5.59 2.60
C GLN A 58 -25.83 6.49 1.38
N GLU A 59 -27.11 6.82 1.12
CA GLU A 59 -27.50 7.84 0.16
C GLU A 59 -27.72 9.17 0.89
N LYS A 60 -27.04 10.22 0.42
CA LYS A 60 -27.26 11.59 0.88
C LYS A 60 -28.14 12.33 -0.11
N PRO A 61 -29.09 13.17 0.35
CA PRO A 61 -29.82 14.07 -0.54
C PRO A 61 -28.81 14.93 -1.31
N GLY A 62 -29.01 15.13 -2.60
CA GLY A 62 -28.24 16.09 -3.37
C GLY A 62 -28.33 17.49 -2.75
N ALA A 63 -27.27 18.31 -2.92
CA ALA A 63 -27.17 19.63 -2.32
C ALA A 63 -28.46 20.45 -2.45
N GLN A 64 -28.98 20.96 -1.33
CA GLN A 64 -30.18 21.80 -1.32
C GLN A 64 -29.94 23.04 -2.17
N GLY A 65 -30.70 23.21 -3.24
CA GLY A 65 -30.63 24.38 -4.14
C GLY A 65 -30.35 24.07 -5.60
N ALA A 66 -29.97 22.86 -5.95
CA ALA A 66 -29.87 22.45 -7.35
C ALA A 66 -31.23 21.98 -7.90
N ALA A 67 -31.42 22.17 -9.21
CA ALA A 67 -32.66 21.86 -9.93
C ALA A 67 -33.23 20.46 -9.57
N ARG A 68 -34.53 20.28 -9.67
CA ARG A 68 -35.36 19.11 -9.26
C ARG A 68 -34.87 17.69 -9.63
N ASN A 69 -33.67 17.52 -10.21
CA ASN A 69 -33.12 16.24 -10.69
C ASN A 69 -31.66 16.01 -10.27
N VAL A 70 -31.22 16.50 -9.10
CA VAL A 70 -29.87 16.14 -8.61
C VAL A 70 -29.89 14.70 -8.08
N ALA A 71 -29.10 13.85 -8.73
CA ALA A 71 -28.94 12.46 -8.32
C ALA A 71 -28.44 12.40 -6.87
N GLN A 72 -28.99 11.50 -6.06
CA GLN A 72 -28.53 11.23 -4.71
C GLN A 72 -27.04 10.84 -4.75
N SER A 73 -26.24 11.38 -3.85
CA SER A 73 -24.84 10.99 -3.70
C SER A 73 -24.70 9.78 -2.79
N LEU A 74 -23.80 8.91 -3.15
CA LEU A 74 -23.43 7.70 -2.40
C LEU A 74 -22.15 7.98 -1.64
N THR A 75 -22.13 7.69 -0.35
CA THR A 75 -20.96 7.85 0.51
C THR A 75 -20.83 6.65 1.44
N LEU A 76 -19.64 6.47 2.01
CA LEU A 76 -19.44 5.52 3.11
C LEU A 76 -20.40 5.86 4.25
N SER A 77 -21.04 4.84 4.83
CA SER A 77 -21.89 5.02 6.02
C SER A 77 -21.00 5.30 7.24
N PRO A 78 -21.36 6.24 8.13
CA PRO A 78 -20.67 6.39 9.40
C PRO A 78 -20.70 5.12 10.28
N ASP A 79 -21.77 4.32 10.14
CA ASP A 79 -21.97 3.06 10.86
C ASP A 79 -21.32 1.85 10.17
N ALA A 80 -20.57 2.08 9.07
CA ALA A 80 -19.83 1.02 8.39
C ALA A 80 -18.80 0.40 9.34
N PRO A 81 -18.59 -0.92 9.26
CA PRO A 81 -17.56 -1.60 10.04
C PRO A 81 -16.20 -0.92 9.89
N LYS A 82 -15.41 -0.94 10.95
CA LYS A 82 -14.06 -0.39 10.97
C LYS A 82 -13.04 -1.47 10.59
N ILE A 83 -11.82 -1.07 10.37
CA ILE A 83 -10.69 -1.95 10.03
C ILE A 83 -9.62 -1.75 11.07
N ALA A 84 -9.14 -2.85 11.66
CA ALA A 84 -7.92 -2.82 12.45
C ALA A 84 -6.71 -3.10 11.55
N GLY A 85 -5.67 -2.31 11.73
CA GLY A 85 -4.38 -2.51 11.08
C GLY A 85 -3.28 -2.68 12.12
N VAL A 86 -2.28 -3.52 11.84
CA VAL A 86 -1.08 -3.62 12.65
C VAL A 86 0.15 -3.63 11.77
N LEU A 87 1.15 -2.87 12.18
CA LEU A 87 2.46 -2.78 11.55
C LEU A 87 3.51 -3.36 12.49
N PHE A 88 4.29 -4.29 11.96
CA PHE A 88 5.50 -4.82 12.61
C PHE A 88 6.73 -4.14 12.03
N GLN A 89 7.41 -3.38 12.86
CA GLN A 89 8.71 -2.77 12.59
C GLN A 89 9.79 -3.35 13.51
N VAL A 90 11.05 -3.11 13.20
CA VAL A 90 12.19 -3.69 13.93
C VAL A 90 12.21 -3.32 15.42
N LYS A 91 11.74 -2.13 15.78
CA LYS A 91 11.83 -1.59 17.15
C LYS A 91 10.49 -1.30 17.80
N TYR A 92 9.40 -1.43 17.06
CA TYR A 92 8.08 -1.12 17.56
C TYR A 92 6.97 -1.85 16.80
N ILE A 93 5.81 -1.92 17.41
CA ILE A 93 4.56 -2.31 16.80
C ILE A 93 3.64 -1.10 16.82
N ALA A 94 2.95 -0.84 15.72
CA ALA A 94 1.89 0.16 15.67
C ALA A 94 0.57 -0.50 15.28
N ALA A 95 -0.49 -0.23 16.05
CA ALA A 95 -1.85 -0.68 15.73
C ALA A 95 -2.76 0.52 15.55
N VAL A 96 -3.69 0.42 14.60
CA VAL A 96 -4.64 1.48 14.29
C VAL A 96 -6.03 0.91 14.07
N LEU A 97 -7.06 1.69 14.41
CA LEU A 97 -8.43 1.48 13.96
C LEU A 97 -8.80 2.60 12.99
N CYS A 98 -9.25 2.25 11.79
CA CYS A 98 -9.61 3.19 10.74
C CYS A 98 -10.98 2.86 10.13
N ASP A 99 -11.56 3.84 9.43
CA ASP A 99 -12.63 3.57 8.48
C ASP A 99 -12.06 3.16 7.10
N PHE A 100 -12.94 2.83 6.14
CA PHE A 100 -12.54 2.49 4.78
C PHE A 100 -12.01 3.67 3.96
N GLN A 101 -12.08 4.90 4.45
CA GLN A 101 -11.47 6.09 3.85
C GLN A 101 -10.11 6.42 4.46
N MET A 102 -9.59 5.52 5.32
CA MET A 102 -8.32 5.63 6.04
C MET A 102 -8.29 6.75 7.08
N HIS A 103 -9.46 7.24 7.54
CA HIS A 103 -9.49 8.14 8.69
C HIS A 103 -9.17 7.34 9.96
N THR A 104 -8.10 7.73 10.62
CA THR A 104 -7.66 7.10 11.87
C THR A 104 -8.60 7.49 13.02
N ILE A 105 -9.17 6.49 13.69
CA ILE A 105 -10.06 6.63 14.83
C ILE A 105 -9.27 6.52 16.13
N ARG A 106 -8.38 5.51 16.17
CA ARG A 106 -7.51 5.25 17.34
C ARG A 106 -6.17 4.70 16.86
N LYS A 107 -5.10 5.06 17.54
CA LYS A 107 -3.77 4.51 17.28
C LYS A 107 -3.06 4.16 18.59
N VAL A 108 -2.29 3.09 18.53
CA VAL A 108 -1.48 2.55 19.62
C VAL A 108 -0.09 2.27 19.08
N ARG A 109 0.94 2.63 19.84
CA ARG A 109 2.33 2.30 19.51
C ARG A 109 3.00 1.68 20.71
N VAL A 110 3.67 0.56 20.50
CA VAL A 110 4.37 -0.19 21.53
C VAL A 110 5.83 -0.31 21.13
N GLU A 111 6.73 0.30 21.88
CA GLU A 111 8.16 0.15 21.66
C GLU A 111 8.60 -1.25 22.11
N LEU A 112 9.36 -1.91 21.26
CA LEU A 112 9.85 -3.28 21.45
C LEU A 112 11.32 -3.34 20.99
N PRO A 113 12.26 -2.83 21.81
CA PRO A 113 13.67 -2.81 21.43
C PRO A 113 14.29 -4.20 21.35
N GLU A 114 13.79 -5.14 22.13
CA GLU A 114 14.17 -6.56 22.13
C GLU A 114 12.92 -7.42 22.35
N PHE A 115 12.83 -8.54 21.67
CA PHE A 115 11.68 -9.45 21.77
C PHE A 115 12.05 -10.87 21.34
N ASP A 116 11.30 -11.82 21.84
CA ASP A 116 11.14 -13.17 21.30
C ASP A 116 9.79 -13.33 20.60
N GLU A 117 9.47 -14.50 20.08
CA GLU A 117 8.20 -14.77 19.38
C GLU A 117 6.99 -14.51 20.28
N GLU A 118 7.02 -15.00 21.54
CA GLU A 118 5.89 -14.87 22.47
C GLU A 118 5.61 -13.41 22.81
N THR A 119 6.66 -12.65 23.10
CA THR A 119 6.58 -11.22 23.40
C THR A 119 6.08 -10.44 22.19
N LEU A 120 6.61 -10.73 20.99
CA LEU A 120 6.20 -10.07 19.75
C LEU A 120 4.70 -10.26 19.48
N VAL A 121 4.25 -11.53 19.48
CA VAL A 121 2.85 -11.88 19.22
C VAL A 121 1.92 -11.31 20.28
N SER A 122 2.26 -11.45 21.56
CA SER A 122 1.42 -10.96 22.65
C SER A 122 1.32 -9.44 22.69
N ALA A 123 2.40 -8.73 22.41
CA ALA A 123 2.40 -7.27 22.31
C ALA A 123 1.56 -6.79 21.14
N ALA A 124 1.65 -7.44 19.99
CA ALA A 124 0.85 -7.09 18.81
C ALA A 124 -0.64 -7.32 19.04
N ILE A 125 -1.02 -8.44 19.65
CA ILE A 125 -2.41 -8.73 20.00
C ILE A 125 -2.95 -7.65 20.95
N ARG A 126 -2.25 -7.34 22.03
CA ARG A 126 -2.67 -6.28 22.97
C ARG A 126 -2.78 -4.91 22.31
N ALA A 127 -1.85 -4.56 21.42
CA ALA A 127 -1.91 -3.29 20.69
C ALA A 127 -3.17 -3.20 19.82
N VAL A 128 -3.54 -4.29 19.16
CA VAL A 128 -4.77 -4.35 18.34
C VAL A 128 -6.03 -4.34 19.21
N GLU A 129 -6.05 -5.07 20.33
CA GLU A 129 -7.17 -4.99 21.30
C GLU A 129 -7.39 -3.57 21.79
N GLU A 130 -6.32 -2.87 22.15
CA GLU A 130 -6.39 -1.48 22.60
C GLU A 130 -6.85 -0.54 21.47
N ALA A 131 -6.37 -0.76 20.23
CA ALA A 131 -6.81 0.01 19.07
C ALA A 131 -8.31 -0.22 18.76
N ILE A 132 -8.79 -1.45 18.80
CA ILE A 132 -10.21 -1.79 18.63
C ILE A 132 -11.04 -1.20 19.78
N GLY A 133 -10.62 -1.41 21.03
CA GLY A 133 -11.32 -0.94 22.23
C GLY A 133 -12.76 -1.45 22.28
N ASP A 134 -13.71 -0.53 22.30
CA ASP A 134 -15.15 -0.76 22.41
C ASP A 134 -15.88 -0.83 21.05
N GLU A 135 -15.14 -0.83 19.91
CA GLU A 135 -15.77 -0.94 18.60
C GLU A 135 -16.33 -2.35 18.36
N GLU A 136 -17.64 -2.41 18.15
CA GLU A 136 -18.35 -3.70 17.98
C GLU A 136 -18.29 -4.23 16.54
N LYS A 137 -18.07 -3.35 15.56
CA LYS A 137 -18.13 -3.69 14.14
C LYS A 137 -16.76 -3.56 13.48
N VAL A 138 -15.98 -4.63 13.53
CA VAL A 138 -14.68 -4.71 12.87
C VAL A 138 -14.76 -5.70 11.69
N ALA A 139 -14.48 -5.22 10.49
CA ALA A 139 -14.52 -6.02 9.26
C ALA A 139 -13.40 -7.07 9.19
N GLY A 140 -12.27 -6.78 9.82
CA GLY A 140 -11.10 -7.66 9.85
C GLY A 140 -9.84 -6.93 10.26
N ILE A 141 -8.72 -7.65 10.21
CA ILE A 141 -7.41 -7.17 10.60
C ILE A 141 -6.45 -7.31 9.43
N GLY A 142 -5.79 -6.23 9.06
CA GLY A 142 -4.68 -6.26 8.14
C GLY A 142 -3.35 -6.16 8.86
N ILE A 143 -2.42 -7.04 8.53
CA ILE A 143 -1.07 -7.09 9.06
C ILE A 143 -0.11 -6.59 8.01
N SER A 144 0.73 -5.65 8.36
CA SER A 144 1.84 -5.14 7.57
C SER A 144 3.15 -5.44 8.28
N SER A 145 4.14 -5.96 7.57
CA SER A 145 5.45 -6.26 8.16
C SER A 145 6.56 -6.04 7.15
N VAL A 146 7.76 -5.76 7.67
CA VAL A 146 8.98 -5.90 6.89
C VAL A 146 9.20 -7.37 6.54
N GLY A 147 9.85 -7.63 5.42
CA GLY A 147 10.09 -8.99 4.92
C GLY A 147 11.41 -9.60 5.39
N PRO A 148 11.65 -10.89 5.07
CA PRO A 148 10.85 -11.74 4.19
C PRO A 148 9.59 -12.32 4.84
N LEU A 149 8.52 -12.50 4.03
CA LEU A 149 7.22 -13.04 4.44
C LEU A 149 6.81 -14.22 3.57
N ASP A 150 6.12 -15.19 4.14
CA ASP A 150 5.34 -16.17 3.38
C ASP A 150 3.86 -15.78 3.40
N LEU A 151 3.46 -15.00 2.40
CA LEU A 151 2.08 -14.50 2.29
C LEU A 151 1.06 -15.62 2.11
N LYS A 152 1.46 -16.73 1.48
CA LYS A 152 0.57 -17.88 1.22
C LYS A 152 0.18 -18.59 2.51
N HIS A 153 1.13 -18.74 3.44
CA HIS A 153 0.90 -19.41 4.71
C HIS A 153 0.70 -18.45 5.89
N GLY A 154 0.78 -17.13 5.63
CA GLY A 154 0.55 -16.08 6.62
C GLY A 154 1.65 -16.01 7.69
N MET A 155 2.92 -16.11 7.27
CA MET A 155 4.06 -16.19 8.19
C MET A 155 5.02 -15.02 8.01
N ILE A 156 5.55 -14.52 9.12
CA ILE A 156 6.75 -13.70 9.16
C ILE A 156 7.93 -14.69 9.25
N LEU A 157 8.84 -14.64 8.25
CA LEU A 157 9.94 -15.61 8.18
C LEU A 157 11.10 -15.19 9.10
N ASN A 158 12.07 -14.48 8.59
CA ASN A 158 13.25 -14.05 9.37
C ASN A 158 13.68 -12.63 9.01
N PRO A 159 12.88 -11.59 9.29
CA PRO A 159 13.26 -10.23 8.96
C PRO A 159 14.58 -9.83 9.65
N PRO A 160 15.46 -9.10 8.96
CA PRO A 160 16.65 -8.54 9.58
C PRO A 160 16.26 -7.67 10.78
N GLY A 161 16.98 -7.82 11.90
CA GLY A 161 16.72 -7.07 13.13
C GLY A 161 15.61 -7.63 14.03
N PHE A 162 14.96 -8.75 13.66
CA PHE A 162 13.95 -9.42 14.52
C PHE A 162 14.56 -10.36 15.57
N HIS A 163 15.76 -10.07 16.03
CA HIS A 163 16.42 -10.74 17.16
C HIS A 163 16.46 -12.28 17.09
N GLY A 164 16.47 -12.84 15.88
CA GLY A 164 16.43 -14.29 15.63
C GLY A 164 15.04 -14.92 15.68
N VAL A 165 14.00 -14.13 15.86
CA VAL A 165 12.61 -14.61 15.69
C VAL A 165 12.37 -14.95 14.21
N HIS A 166 11.87 -16.16 13.96
CA HIS A 166 11.65 -16.67 12.62
C HIS A 166 10.44 -17.62 12.54
N ASP A 167 9.89 -17.76 11.35
CA ASP A 167 8.81 -18.71 11.02
C ASP A 167 7.54 -18.53 11.87
N VAL A 168 7.19 -17.27 12.21
CA VAL A 168 6.04 -16.94 13.04
C VAL A 168 4.74 -17.02 12.24
N PRO A 169 3.80 -17.92 12.55
CA PRO A 169 2.52 -18.04 11.85
C PRO A 169 1.53 -16.96 12.33
N ILE A 170 1.89 -15.70 12.05
CA ILE A 170 1.23 -14.52 12.63
C ILE A 170 -0.26 -14.43 12.30
N VAL A 171 -0.64 -14.76 11.07
CA VAL A 171 -2.06 -14.78 10.64
C VAL A 171 -2.86 -15.77 11.48
N LYS A 172 -2.31 -16.96 11.74
CA LYS A 172 -2.96 -18.00 12.55
C LYS A 172 -3.17 -17.53 13.99
N HIS A 173 -2.17 -16.91 14.61
CA HIS A 173 -2.28 -16.36 15.96
C HIS A 173 -3.42 -15.35 16.06
N PHE A 174 -3.47 -14.41 15.12
CA PHE A 174 -4.50 -13.37 15.08
C PHE A 174 -5.90 -13.95 14.79
N GLN A 175 -6.04 -14.87 13.84
CA GLN A 175 -7.32 -15.52 13.53
C GLN A 175 -7.88 -16.31 14.74
N GLN A 176 -7.01 -17.00 15.47
CA GLN A 176 -7.42 -17.76 16.67
C GLN A 176 -7.88 -16.84 17.79
N HIS A 177 -7.22 -15.70 17.98
CA HIS A 177 -7.54 -14.77 19.05
C HIS A 177 -8.78 -13.92 18.75
N PHE A 178 -8.79 -13.23 17.60
CA PHE A 178 -9.84 -12.28 17.26
C PHE A 178 -11.07 -12.90 16.59
N ARG A 179 -10.93 -14.07 15.98
CA ARG A 179 -11.97 -14.72 15.16
C ARG A 179 -12.49 -13.86 14.03
N LEU A 180 -11.65 -13.01 13.49
CA LEU A 180 -11.89 -12.13 12.37
C LEU A 180 -11.08 -12.57 11.16
N PRO A 181 -11.45 -12.15 9.93
CA PRO A 181 -10.58 -12.26 8.77
C PRO A 181 -9.27 -11.51 9.01
N VAL A 182 -8.14 -12.15 8.67
CA VAL A 182 -6.79 -11.60 8.84
C VAL A 182 -5.99 -11.79 7.56
N PHE A 183 -5.33 -10.73 7.11
CA PHE A 183 -4.47 -10.74 5.93
C PHE A 183 -3.10 -10.16 6.26
N LEU A 184 -2.06 -10.72 5.64
CA LEU A 184 -0.66 -10.29 5.79
C LEU A 184 -0.16 -9.71 4.46
N GLY A 185 0.55 -8.61 4.52
CA GLY A 185 1.19 -7.99 3.34
C GLY A 185 2.52 -7.33 3.67
N HIS A 186 3.35 -7.18 2.65
CA HIS A 186 4.59 -6.42 2.76
C HIS A 186 4.32 -4.94 3.01
N HIS A 187 5.06 -4.35 3.92
CA HIS A 187 4.89 -2.96 4.32
C HIS A 187 4.96 -1.99 3.13
N HIS A 188 6.01 -2.08 2.31
CA HIS A 188 6.19 -1.19 1.17
C HIS A 188 5.12 -1.38 0.07
N ASP A 189 4.70 -2.62 -0.16
CA ASP A 189 3.62 -2.93 -1.11
C ASP A 189 2.28 -2.36 -0.64
N ASN A 190 2.00 -2.43 0.65
CA ASN A 190 0.82 -1.82 1.23
C ASN A 190 0.85 -0.29 1.11
N MET A 191 2.01 0.35 1.28
CA MET A 191 2.18 1.79 1.05
C MET A 191 1.95 2.15 -0.43
N ALA A 192 2.47 1.36 -1.37
CA ALA A 192 2.22 1.54 -2.79
C ALA A 192 0.72 1.46 -3.13
N MET A 193 0.01 0.52 -2.51
CA MET A 193 -1.44 0.38 -2.68
C MET A 193 -2.23 1.50 -1.99
N ALA A 194 -1.74 2.07 -0.88
CA ALA A 194 -2.30 3.28 -0.30
C ALA A 194 -2.23 4.45 -1.29
N GLU A 195 -1.08 4.66 -1.92
CA GLU A 195 -0.93 5.66 -2.98
C GLU A 195 -1.84 5.40 -4.17
N LYS A 196 -2.00 4.12 -4.56
CA LYS A 196 -2.90 3.74 -5.63
C LYS A 196 -4.36 4.07 -5.35
N TYR A 197 -4.82 3.86 -4.13
CA TYR A 197 -6.22 4.04 -3.76
C TYR A 197 -6.55 5.46 -3.31
N TYR A 198 -5.65 6.12 -2.58
CA TYR A 198 -5.95 7.37 -1.88
C TYR A 198 -5.01 8.52 -2.24
N GLY A 199 -3.83 8.24 -2.77
CA GLY A 199 -2.78 9.21 -3.06
C GLY A 199 -2.66 9.64 -4.53
N VAL A 200 -1.46 10.06 -4.89
CA VAL A 200 -1.09 10.50 -6.24
C VAL A 200 -1.24 9.38 -7.27
N GLY A 201 -1.01 8.13 -6.87
CA GLY A 201 -1.10 6.94 -7.70
C GLY A 201 -2.48 6.68 -8.31
N LYS A 202 -3.55 7.34 -7.82
CA LYS A 202 -4.91 7.27 -8.41
C LYS A 202 -4.94 7.66 -9.89
N LYS A 203 -4.04 8.54 -10.33
CA LYS A 203 -3.97 9.07 -11.70
C LYS A 203 -3.36 8.08 -12.69
N TYR A 204 -2.57 7.12 -12.21
CA TYR A 204 -1.72 6.27 -13.03
C TYR A 204 -2.19 4.82 -13.02
N HIS A 205 -2.16 4.17 -14.18
CA HIS A 205 -2.40 2.72 -14.31
C HIS A 205 -1.14 1.91 -13.99
N ASP A 206 0.00 2.45 -14.41
CA ASP A 206 1.31 1.82 -14.28
C ASP A 206 2.26 2.81 -13.65
N PHE A 207 2.74 2.53 -12.45
CA PHE A 207 3.72 3.36 -11.76
C PHE A 207 4.64 2.53 -10.87
N LEU A 208 5.76 3.11 -10.52
CA LEU A 208 6.70 2.57 -9.54
C LEU A 208 6.53 3.34 -8.23
N PHE A 209 6.45 2.61 -7.13
CA PHE A 209 6.52 3.21 -5.80
C PHE A 209 7.88 2.87 -5.21
N PHE A 210 8.71 3.88 -5.05
CA PHE A 210 10.04 3.75 -4.50
C PHE A 210 10.08 4.26 -3.07
N ASN A 211 10.39 3.39 -2.12
CA ASN A 211 10.60 3.75 -0.73
C ASN A 211 12.10 3.80 -0.42
N THR A 212 12.55 4.90 0.15
CA THR A 212 13.95 5.10 0.54
C THR A 212 14.31 4.36 1.81
N ASP A 213 13.34 4.12 2.71
CA ASP A 213 13.51 3.21 3.84
C ASP A 213 13.64 1.78 3.34
N GLY A 214 14.80 1.17 3.54
CA GLY A 214 15.14 -0.16 3.02
C GLY A 214 15.34 -0.23 1.50
N VAL A 215 15.32 0.90 0.78
CA VAL A 215 15.57 1.01 -0.69
C VAL A 215 14.76 -0.01 -1.49
N ASN A 216 13.45 0.02 -1.31
CA ASN A 216 12.52 -0.92 -1.92
C ASN A 216 11.75 -0.32 -3.10
N LEU A 217 11.32 -1.17 -4.03
CA LEU A 217 10.54 -0.79 -5.20
C LEU A 217 9.31 -1.69 -5.32
N SER A 218 8.11 -1.11 -5.17
CA SER A 218 6.86 -1.79 -5.52
C SER A 218 6.43 -1.38 -6.93
N ILE A 219 5.91 -2.32 -7.70
CA ILE A 219 5.53 -2.15 -9.10
C ILE A 219 4.01 -2.26 -9.20
N ILE A 220 3.36 -1.21 -9.66
CA ILE A 220 1.95 -1.22 -10.00
C ILE A 220 1.81 -1.29 -11.51
N THR A 221 1.10 -2.29 -12.02
CA THR A 221 0.84 -2.47 -13.46
C THR A 221 -0.60 -2.88 -13.68
N GLY A 222 -1.27 -2.23 -14.64
CA GLY A 222 -2.71 -2.47 -14.90
C GLY A 222 -3.59 -2.15 -13.69
N ASN A 223 -3.23 -1.20 -12.83
CA ASN A 223 -3.86 -0.85 -11.55
C ASN A 223 -3.71 -1.89 -10.42
N GLU A 224 -2.91 -2.91 -10.60
CA GLU A 224 -2.70 -3.97 -9.63
C GLU A 224 -1.23 -4.02 -9.19
N LEU A 225 -1.00 -4.41 -7.95
CA LEU A 225 0.34 -4.70 -7.45
C LEU A 225 0.90 -5.90 -8.21
N HIS A 226 2.07 -5.74 -8.78
CA HIS A 226 2.78 -6.84 -9.40
C HIS A 226 3.28 -7.80 -8.33
N SER A 227 2.68 -8.99 -8.28
CA SER A 227 3.12 -10.06 -7.40
C SER A 227 3.98 -11.06 -8.19
N ASN A 228 5.18 -11.34 -7.70
CA ASN A 228 6.01 -12.40 -8.25
C ASN A 228 5.50 -13.80 -7.83
N PHE A 229 6.03 -14.83 -8.45
CA PHE A 229 5.62 -16.22 -8.20
C PHE A 229 5.86 -16.68 -6.76
N SER A 230 6.94 -16.21 -6.14
CA SER A 230 7.34 -16.61 -4.77
C SER A 230 6.67 -15.79 -3.67
N GLY A 231 6.06 -14.64 -3.99
CA GLY A 231 5.47 -13.74 -3.00
C GLY A 231 6.51 -12.96 -2.18
N PHE A 232 7.80 -12.99 -2.55
CA PHE A 232 8.83 -12.18 -1.89
C PHE A 232 8.81 -10.74 -2.40
N PRO A 233 9.21 -9.76 -1.57
CA PRO A 233 9.34 -8.37 -2.01
C PRO A 233 10.42 -8.21 -3.06
N SER A 234 10.45 -7.06 -3.69
CA SER A 234 11.53 -6.66 -4.59
C SER A 234 12.80 -6.37 -3.77
N GLU A 235 13.92 -6.92 -4.19
CA GLU A 235 15.24 -6.67 -3.61
C GLU A 235 15.97 -5.54 -4.38
N PHE A 236 15.27 -4.44 -4.64
CA PHE A 236 15.74 -3.35 -5.48
C PHE A 236 17.02 -2.70 -4.95
N GLY A 237 17.16 -2.55 -3.65
CA GLY A 237 18.35 -2.03 -3.00
C GLY A 237 19.61 -2.85 -3.26
N HIS A 238 19.47 -4.12 -3.62
CA HIS A 238 20.59 -5.00 -3.94
C HIS A 238 20.95 -5.06 -5.44
N LEU A 239 20.36 -4.21 -6.28
CA LEU A 239 20.83 -4.01 -7.65
C LEU A 239 22.25 -3.42 -7.61
N SER A 240 23.21 -4.17 -8.16
CA SER A 240 24.61 -3.72 -8.30
C SER A 240 24.72 -2.72 -9.44
N ILE A 241 25.13 -1.50 -9.11
CA ILE A 241 25.34 -0.39 -10.06
C ILE A 241 26.82 -0.11 -10.33
N ASP A 242 27.69 -0.72 -9.52
CA ASP A 242 29.14 -0.65 -9.67
C ASP A 242 29.77 -1.95 -9.19
N TYR A 243 30.16 -2.83 -10.11
CA TYR A 243 30.74 -4.14 -9.77
C TYR A 243 32.05 -4.07 -8.98
N ASN A 244 32.73 -2.90 -8.96
CA ASN A 244 33.91 -2.60 -8.15
C ASN A 244 33.57 -1.73 -6.92
N GLY A 245 32.29 -1.46 -6.68
CA GLY A 245 31.83 -0.56 -5.64
C GLY A 245 31.92 -1.10 -4.22
N ILE A 246 31.18 -0.43 -3.32
CA ILE A 246 31.13 -0.73 -1.88
C ILE A 246 30.71 -2.19 -1.67
N GLN A 247 31.35 -2.86 -0.71
CA GLN A 247 30.94 -4.20 -0.28
C GLN A 247 29.58 -4.11 0.43
N CYS A 248 28.63 -4.92 0.02
CA CYS A 248 27.32 -5.04 0.63
C CYS A 248 27.23 -6.30 1.50
N ASP A 249 26.44 -6.25 2.57
CA ASP A 249 26.22 -7.40 3.48
C ASP A 249 25.53 -8.59 2.78
N CYS A 250 24.83 -8.36 1.66
CA CYS A 250 24.29 -9.45 0.83
C CYS A 250 25.36 -10.29 0.11
N GLY A 251 26.63 -9.91 0.20
CA GLY A 251 27.75 -10.57 -0.47
C GLY A 251 28.16 -9.97 -1.82
N ASN A 252 27.31 -9.12 -2.42
CA ASN A 252 27.61 -8.42 -3.67
C ASN A 252 28.40 -7.12 -3.42
N ARG A 253 28.84 -6.47 -4.53
CA ARG A 253 29.44 -5.14 -4.51
C ARG A 253 28.59 -4.14 -5.26
N GLY A 254 28.63 -2.88 -4.78
CA GLY A 254 28.01 -1.75 -5.46
C GLY A 254 26.49 -1.79 -5.47
N CYS A 255 25.87 -2.42 -4.49
CA CYS A 255 24.43 -2.38 -4.30
C CYS A 255 23.95 -0.95 -4.09
N LEU A 256 22.83 -0.58 -4.70
CA LEU A 256 22.24 0.76 -4.60
C LEU A 256 22.01 1.17 -3.13
N GLY A 257 21.50 0.25 -2.30
CA GLY A 257 21.26 0.49 -0.88
C GLY A 257 22.50 0.98 -0.12
N SER A 258 23.67 0.40 -0.39
CA SER A 258 24.92 0.83 0.27
C SER A 258 25.29 2.30 -0.02
N TYR A 259 24.86 2.85 -1.16
CA TYR A 259 25.07 4.27 -1.47
C TYR A 259 24.01 5.16 -0.84
N PHE A 260 22.78 4.66 -0.61
CA PHE A 260 21.79 5.34 0.21
C PHE A 260 22.26 5.48 1.65
N ASP A 261 22.78 4.41 2.24
CA ASP A 261 23.32 4.43 3.60
C ASP A 261 24.48 5.43 3.73
N LEU A 262 25.37 5.45 2.73
CA LEU A 262 26.50 6.40 2.72
C LEU A 262 26.02 7.85 2.65
N ALA A 263 25.10 8.18 1.72
CA ALA A 263 24.58 9.53 1.55
C ALA A 263 23.77 10.00 2.77
N GLY A 264 22.99 9.10 3.38
CA GLY A 264 22.25 9.38 4.62
C GLY A 264 23.16 9.64 5.82
N ALA A 265 24.28 8.91 5.91
CA ALA A 265 25.24 9.08 6.99
C ALA A 265 26.11 10.34 6.86
N SER A 266 26.54 10.67 5.62
CA SER A 266 27.44 11.82 5.37
C SER A 266 26.73 13.15 5.41
N GLN A 267 25.48 13.19 4.96
CA GLN A 267 24.72 14.44 4.70
C GLN A 267 25.48 15.45 3.79
N ASP A 268 26.44 14.96 2.98
CA ASP A 268 27.23 15.80 2.08
C ASP A 268 26.51 15.93 0.73
N GLU A 269 26.48 17.16 0.20
CA GLU A 269 25.90 17.46 -1.12
C GLU A 269 26.56 16.64 -2.24
N ALA A 270 27.87 16.38 -2.15
CA ALA A 270 28.60 15.61 -3.17
C ALA A 270 28.13 14.13 -3.20
N ASP A 271 27.90 13.53 -2.03
CA ASP A 271 27.37 12.18 -1.93
C ASP A 271 25.92 12.10 -2.41
N MET A 272 25.10 13.10 -2.08
CA MET A 272 23.74 13.21 -2.61
C MET A 272 23.73 13.33 -4.13
N GLN A 273 24.57 14.18 -4.71
CA GLN A 273 24.67 14.31 -6.17
C GLN A 273 25.16 13.03 -6.85
N ARG A 274 26.05 12.29 -6.20
CA ARG A 274 26.48 10.98 -6.67
C ARG A 274 25.33 9.97 -6.64
N LEU A 275 24.59 9.95 -5.55
CA LEU A 275 23.41 9.08 -5.39
C LEU A 275 22.35 9.38 -6.45
N LEU A 276 22.02 10.65 -6.71
CA LEU A 276 21.06 11.03 -7.74
C LEU A 276 21.47 10.54 -9.14
N LYS A 277 22.74 10.59 -9.49
CA LYS A 277 23.25 10.04 -10.75
C LYS A 277 23.12 8.51 -10.82
N MET A 278 23.41 7.83 -9.72
CA MET A 278 23.23 6.37 -9.63
C MET A 278 21.76 5.98 -9.75
N MET A 279 20.88 6.67 -9.05
CA MET A 279 19.43 6.50 -9.17
C MET A 279 18.97 6.72 -10.61
N THR A 280 19.38 7.82 -11.25
CA THR A 280 19.05 8.10 -12.66
C THR A 280 19.43 6.93 -13.56
N THR A 281 20.60 6.34 -13.35
CA THR A 281 21.08 5.20 -14.15
C THR A 281 20.21 3.96 -13.93
N VAL A 282 19.93 3.60 -12.66
CA VAL A 282 19.13 2.42 -12.33
C VAL A 282 17.70 2.59 -12.82
N PHE A 283 17.07 3.74 -12.50
CA PHE A 283 15.68 3.98 -12.87
C PHE A 283 15.51 4.13 -14.39
N ALA A 284 16.50 4.65 -15.12
CA ALA A 284 16.44 4.62 -16.58
C ALA A 284 16.39 3.19 -17.14
N GLY A 285 17.16 2.27 -16.57
CA GLY A 285 17.08 0.84 -16.91
C GLY A 285 15.69 0.24 -16.61
N VAL A 286 15.18 0.48 -15.41
CA VAL A 286 13.87 -0.01 -14.98
C VAL A 286 12.73 0.60 -15.82
N CYS A 287 12.78 1.91 -16.07
CA CYS A 287 11.80 2.59 -16.89
C CYS A 287 11.84 2.12 -18.36
N ASN A 288 13.03 1.83 -18.90
CA ASN A 288 13.13 1.26 -20.24
C ASN A 288 12.56 -0.16 -20.33
N LEU A 289 12.58 -0.91 -19.23
CA LEU A 289 12.06 -2.28 -19.17
C LEU A 289 10.54 -2.31 -18.91
N LEU A 290 10.05 -1.54 -17.92
CA LEU A 290 8.67 -1.62 -17.43
C LEU A 290 7.76 -0.55 -18.04
N ASN A 291 8.34 0.53 -18.56
CA ASN A 291 7.62 1.64 -19.18
C ASN A 291 6.51 2.25 -18.27
N PRO A 292 6.80 2.60 -17.01
CA PRO A 292 5.81 3.21 -16.13
C PRO A 292 5.42 4.62 -16.59
N GLN A 293 4.27 5.10 -16.11
CA GLN A 293 3.81 6.47 -16.32
C GLN A 293 4.42 7.42 -15.29
N ALA A 294 4.70 6.93 -14.07
CA ALA A 294 5.23 7.73 -12.98
C ALA A 294 6.13 6.92 -12.04
N ILE A 295 6.92 7.65 -11.27
CA ILE A 295 7.61 7.14 -10.07
C ILE A 295 7.09 7.98 -8.90
N ILE A 296 6.59 7.31 -7.87
CA ILE A 296 6.14 7.94 -6.62
C ILE A 296 7.15 7.59 -5.54
N ILE A 297 7.71 8.59 -4.90
CA ILE A 297 8.76 8.43 -3.89
C ILE A 297 8.15 8.55 -2.50
N GLY A 298 8.14 7.44 -1.77
CA GLY A 298 7.83 7.37 -0.35
C GLY A 298 9.14 7.54 0.43
N ASP A 299 9.38 8.74 0.93
CA ASP A 299 10.64 9.06 1.57
C ASP A 299 10.48 9.92 2.83
N ASP A 300 11.57 10.04 3.57
CA ASP A 300 11.75 11.13 4.51
C ASP A 300 11.95 12.44 3.71
N PRO A 301 11.13 13.48 3.98
CA PRO A 301 11.25 14.78 3.32
C PRO A 301 12.63 15.44 3.46
N HIS A 302 13.39 15.04 4.45
CA HIS A 302 14.75 15.53 4.66
C HIS A 302 15.76 14.90 3.70
N PHE A 303 15.45 13.73 3.12
CA PHE A 303 16.33 13.03 2.19
C PHE A 303 16.15 13.54 0.75
N PHE A 304 14.91 13.62 0.25
CA PHE A 304 14.61 14.17 -1.07
C PHE A 304 13.88 15.50 -0.96
N THR A 305 14.63 16.60 -1.20
CA THR A 305 14.04 17.92 -1.35
C THR A 305 13.33 18.05 -2.70
N ASP A 306 12.40 18.99 -2.83
CA ASP A 306 11.75 19.30 -4.12
C ASP A 306 12.78 19.58 -5.24
N SER A 307 13.91 20.20 -4.89
CA SER A 307 15.01 20.47 -5.83
C SER A 307 15.67 19.19 -6.33
N ASN A 308 15.96 18.24 -5.44
CA ASN A 308 16.55 16.95 -5.80
C ASN A 308 15.58 16.12 -6.64
N LEU A 309 14.29 16.17 -6.30
CA LEU A 309 13.23 15.48 -7.05
C LEU A 309 13.11 16.03 -8.48
N TRP A 310 13.07 17.36 -8.61
CA TRP A 310 13.05 18.02 -9.93
C TRP A 310 14.29 17.72 -10.76
N GLN A 311 15.47 17.69 -10.12
CA GLN A 311 16.72 17.32 -10.79
C GLN A 311 16.64 15.87 -11.30
N PHE A 312 16.20 14.95 -10.44
CA PHE A 312 16.05 13.53 -10.78
C PHE A 312 15.08 13.33 -11.94
N GLU A 313 13.91 13.97 -11.91
CA GLU A 313 12.92 13.91 -12.98
C GLU A 313 13.50 14.37 -14.32
N ARG A 314 14.15 15.53 -14.31
CA ARG A 314 14.78 16.08 -15.50
C ARG A 314 15.85 15.17 -16.08
N GLU A 315 16.77 14.68 -15.24
CA GLU A 315 17.87 13.82 -15.67
C GLU A 315 17.38 12.45 -16.15
N LEU A 316 16.40 11.86 -15.45
CA LEU A 316 15.78 10.60 -15.85
C LEU A 316 15.15 10.72 -17.24
N ASN A 317 14.32 11.76 -17.45
CA ASN A 317 13.63 11.99 -18.73
C ASN A 317 14.59 12.35 -19.89
N GLN A 318 15.80 12.80 -19.58
CA GLN A 318 16.87 12.94 -20.57
C GLN A 318 17.64 11.66 -20.87
N THR A 319 17.56 10.66 -20.00
CA THR A 319 18.33 9.41 -20.08
C THR A 319 17.53 8.25 -20.66
N ILE A 320 16.21 8.19 -20.40
CA ILE A 320 15.36 7.11 -20.91
C ILE A 320 15.30 7.10 -22.46
N ILE A 321 15.09 5.91 -23.02
CA ILE A 321 14.84 5.75 -24.46
C ILE A 321 13.42 6.23 -24.81
N LEU A 322 13.23 6.66 -26.06
CA LEU A 322 11.94 7.20 -26.56
C LEU A 322 11.47 8.49 -25.87
N ARG A 323 12.36 9.21 -25.22
CA ARG A 323 12.10 10.50 -24.55
C ARG A 323 11.29 11.52 -25.35
N PRO A 324 11.32 11.57 -26.71
CA PRO A 324 10.44 12.48 -27.44
C PRO A 324 8.96 12.08 -27.42
N TYR A 325 8.66 10.83 -27.04
CA TYR A 325 7.31 10.25 -27.12
C TYR A 325 6.72 9.91 -25.74
N ARG A 326 7.51 10.00 -24.67
CA ARG A 326 7.06 9.72 -23.32
C ARG A 326 7.74 10.60 -22.29
N HIS A 327 7.06 10.83 -21.21
CA HIS A 327 7.56 11.48 -20.01
C HIS A 327 7.22 10.60 -18.80
N ILE A 328 8.13 10.50 -17.84
CA ILE A 328 7.90 9.83 -16.55
C ILE A 328 7.71 10.93 -15.52
N ASP A 329 6.53 11.02 -14.94
CA ASP A 329 6.24 11.97 -13.87
C ASP A 329 6.90 11.47 -12.58
N ILE A 330 7.45 12.38 -11.77
CA ILE A 330 7.99 12.03 -10.45
C ILE A 330 7.27 12.85 -9.39
N HIS A 331 6.82 12.17 -8.35
CA HIS A 331 6.07 12.76 -7.26
C HIS A 331 6.57 12.27 -5.92
N HIS A 332 6.47 13.11 -4.90
CA HIS A 332 6.42 12.62 -3.53
C HIS A 332 5.12 11.84 -3.31
N ALA A 333 5.17 10.80 -2.49
CA ALA A 333 4.00 10.14 -1.97
C ALA A 333 3.11 11.12 -1.23
N HIS A 334 1.80 10.88 -1.26
CA HIS A 334 0.86 11.68 -0.49
C HIS A 334 1.12 11.44 1.00
N ARG A 335 1.66 12.47 1.66
CA ARG A 335 2.02 12.40 3.07
C ARG A 335 0.80 12.62 3.94
N THR A 336 0.24 11.54 4.44
CA THR A 336 -0.42 11.61 5.73
C THR A 336 0.63 11.21 6.77
N GLU A 337 0.74 11.93 7.86
CA GLU A 337 1.68 11.62 8.96
C GLU A 337 1.56 10.18 9.49
N ASP A 338 0.48 9.50 9.12
CA ASP A 338 0.14 8.15 9.55
C ASP A 338 0.24 7.08 8.44
N LEU A 339 0.71 7.41 7.21
CA LEU A 339 0.69 6.46 6.07
C LEU A 339 1.41 5.14 6.39
N GLU A 340 2.54 5.23 7.07
CA GLU A 340 3.28 4.06 7.54
C GLU A 340 2.41 3.19 8.47
N GLN A 341 1.77 3.80 9.45
CA GLN A 341 0.98 3.10 10.47
C GLN A 341 -0.31 2.48 9.89
N VAL A 342 -0.93 3.14 8.90
CA VAL A 342 -2.15 2.61 8.25
C VAL A 342 -1.86 1.55 7.18
N SER A 343 -0.61 1.22 6.90
CA SER A 343 -0.23 0.21 5.90
C SER A 343 -0.90 -1.16 6.15
N GLY A 344 -1.08 -1.54 7.42
CA GLY A 344 -1.85 -2.73 7.79
C GLY A 344 -3.31 -2.65 7.34
N VAL A 345 -3.96 -1.50 7.53
CA VAL A 345 -5.34 -1.26 7.08
C VAL A 345 -5.47 -1.44 5.57
N VAL A 346 -4.51 -0.92 4.81
CA VAL A 346 -4.50 -1.02 3.34
C VAL A 346 -4.38 -2.47 2.87
N CYS A 347 -3.68 -3.32 3.61
CA CYS A 347 -3.62 -4.75 3.33
C CYS A 347 -5.02 -5.37 3.27
N LEU A 348 -5.87 -5.12 4.26
CA LEU A 348 -7.25 -5.59 4.29
C LEU A 348 -8.12 -4.90 3.22
N ILE A 349 -8.00 -3.59 3.06
CA ILE A 349 -8.74 -2.82 2.04
C ILE A 349 -8.49 -3.39 0.65
N THR A 350 -7.24 -3.76 0.35
CA THR A 350 -6.88 -4.36 -0.94
C THR A 350 -7.65 -5.66 -1.19
N GLU A 351 -7.79 -6.50 -0.18
CA GLU A 351 -8.55 -7.76 -0.29
C GLU A 351 -10.07 -7.51 -0.42
N VAL A 352 -10.59 -6.50 0.27
CA VAL A 352 -11.99 -6.06 0.11
C VAL A 352 -12.23 -5.56 -1.32
N PHE A 353 -11.35 -4.76 -1.89
CA PHE A 353 -11.51 -4.22 -3.24
C PHE A 353 -11.33 -5.28 -4.34
N LYS A 354 -10.56 -6.33 -4.08
CA LYS A 354 -10.52 -7.53 -4.94
C LYS A 354 -11.78 -8.39 -4.85
N GLY A 355 -12.66 -8.13 -3.88
CA GLY A 355 -13.88 -8.89 -3.64
C GLY A 355 -13.68 -10.13 -2.77
N ASN A 356 -12.49 -10.34 -2.19
CA ASN A 356 -12.19 -11.52 -1.38
C ASN A 356 -12.88 -11.49 0.01
N LEU A 357 -13.34 -10.34 0.46
CA LEU A 357 -13.96 -10.12 1.77
C LEU A 357 -15.20 -9.24 1.68
N LEU A 358 -16.07 -9.44 0.72
CA LEU A 358 -17.36 -8.74 0.68
C LEU A 358 -18.47 -9.75 0.97
N PHE A 359 -19.09 -9.59 2.07
CA PHE A 359 -20.19 -10.15 2.87
C PHE A 359 -21.22 -10.96 2.10
#